data_1d52e359c69e9526cc66a881f2761734
#
_entry.id   1d52e359c69e9526cc66a881f2761734
#
_cell.length_a   1.000
_cell.length_b   1.000
_cell.length_c   1.000
_cell.angle_alpha   90.00
_cell.angle_beta   90.00
_cell.angle_gamma   90.00
#
_symmetry.space_group_name_H-M   'P 1'
#
loop_
_entity.id
_entity.type
_entity.pdbx_description
1 polymer ?
#
loop_
_entity_poly.entity_id
_entity_poly.type
_entity_poly.pdbx_seq_one_letter_code
_entity_poly.pdbx_strand_id
1 'polypeptide(L)'
;PDEIVRPLRAHQRDRLKHIEQGSDGDAAHKKLTDLHCDIELQLIEAERQHVNDLFRNAKLKDEARRRIERELDLREAQIANRRAEE
;
A
#
# COMPACT_ATOMS: atom_id res chain seq x y z
N PRO A 1 14.42 13.22 -6.11
CA PRO A 1 14.48 14.66 -6.21
C PRO A 1 13.13 15.28 -6.50
N ASP A 2 12.92 16.44 -5.93
CA ASP A 2 11.64 17.13 -5.97
C ASP A 2 11.17 17.48 -7.37
N GLU A 3 12.10 17.66 -8.32
CA GLU A 3 11.77 18.02 -9.69
C GLU A 3 10.97 16.95 -10.43
N ILE A 4 11.13 15.69 -10.05
CA ILE A 4 10.40 14.58 -10.64
C ILE A 4 9.09 14.32 -9.88
N VAL A 5 9.12 14.50 -8.57
CA VAL A 5 7.98 14.20 -7.69
C VAL A 5 6.87 15.26 -7.79
N ARG A 6 7.23 16.54 -7.94
CA ARG A 6 6.26 17.64 -8.04
C ARG A 6 5.27 17.48 -9.21
N PRO A 7 5.74 17.20 -10.45
CA PRO A 7 4.80 17.01 -11.56
C PRO A 7 3.85 15.84 -11.34
N LEU A 8 4.33 14.74 -10.73
CA LEU A 8 3.49 13.59 -10.43
C LEU A 8 2.41 13.92 -9.40
N ARG A 9 2.74 14.69 -8.36
CA ARG A 9 1.77 15.10 -7.35
C ARG A 9 0.73 16.05 -7.92
N ALA A 10 1.14 16.99 -8.74
CA ALA A 10 0.22 17.92 -9.40
C ALA A 10 -0.73 17.17 -10.32
N HIS A 11 -0.22 16.19 -11.07
CA HIS A 11 -1.02 15.36 -11.95
C HIS A 11 -2.06 14.55 -11.16
N GLN A 12 -1.68 14.00 -10.02
CA GLN A 12 -2.60 13.26 -9.14
C GLN A 12 -3.69 14.17 -8.57
N ARG A 13 -3.35 15.39 -8.18
CA ARG A 13 -4.34 16.37 -7.68
C ARG A 13 -5.34 16.74 -8.75
N ASP A 14 -4.89 16.96 -9.97
CA ASP A 14 -5.78 17.27 -11.09
C ASP A 14 -6.72 16.11 -11.39
N ARG A 15 -6.22 14.88 -11.33
CA ARG A 15 -7.06 13.70 -11.49
C ARG A 15 -8.11 13.59 -10.39
N LEU A 16 -7.75 13.86 -9.15
CA LEU A 16 -8.68 13.83 -8.02
C LEU A 16 -9.76 14.90 -8.16
N LYS A 17 -9.40 16.13 -8.55
CA LYS A 17 -10.37 17.19 -8.79
C LYS A 17 -11.33 16.83 -9.92
N HIS A 18 -10.82 16.22 -10.97
CA HIS A 18 -11.62 15.81 -12.13
C HIS A 18 -12.64 14.74 -11.72
N ILE A 19 -12.24 13.82 -10.88
CA ILE A 19 -13.07 12.75 -10.35
C ILE A 19 -14.18 13.30 -9.45
N GLU A 20 -13.85 14.25 -8.58
CA GLU A 20 -14.82 14.86 -7.65
C GLU A 20 -15.90 15.65 -8.35
N GLN A 21 -15.65 16.15 -9.54
CA GLN A 21 -16.59 16.96 -10.31
C GLN A 21 -17.51 16.15 -11.22
N GLY A 22 -17.25 14.85 -11.38
CA GLY A 22 -18.01 13.98 -12.27
C GLY A 22 -19.14 13.24 -11.56
N SER A 23 -20.14 12.81 -12.32
CA SER A 23 -21.24 11.98 -11.83
C SER A 23 -20.79 10.59 -11.41
N ASP A 24 -19.60 10.16 -11.89
CA ASP A 24 -18.97 8.87 -11.56
C ASP A 24 -17.90 9.00 -10.48
N GLY A 25 -17.90 10.10 -9.71
CA GLY A 25 -16.89 10.40 -8.71
C GLY A 25 -16.72 9.30 -7.67
N ASP A 26 -17.81 8.71 -7.19
CA ASP A 26 -17.77 7.66 -6.18
C ASP A 26 -17.13 6.38 -6.72
N ALA A 27 -17.47 5.98 -7.94
CA ALA A 27 -16.89 4.80 -8.57
C ALA A 27 -15.40 4.97 -8.85
N ALA A 28 -15.01 6.16 -9.33
CA ALA A 28 -13.61 6.48 -9.60
C ALA A 28 -12.80 6.57 -8.31
N HIS A 29 -13.38 7.16 -7.25
CA HIS A 29 -12.75 7.20 -5.93
C HIS A 29 -12.51 5.79 -5.40
N LYS A 30 -13.50 4.91 -5.53
CA LYS A 30 -13.38 3.52 -5.12
C LYS A 30 -12.26 2.81 -5.87
N LYS A 31 -12.15 3.02 -7.19
CA LYS A 31 -11.07 2.45 -8.00
C LYS A 31 -9.70 2.91 -7.53
N LEU A 32 -9.55 4.20 -7.20
CA LEU A 32 -8.29 4.74 -6.68
C LEU A 32 -7.95 4.13 -5.33
N THR A 33 -8.93 3.98 -4.45
CA THR A 33 -8.74 3.37 -3.14
C THR A 33 -8.34 1.91 -3.29
N ASP A 34 -8.99 1.15 -4.19
CA ASP A 34 -8.65 -0.23 -4.47
C ASP A 34 -7.23 -0.36 -5.01
N LEU A 35 -6.84 0.52 -5.93
CA LEU A 35 -5.49 0.54 -6.47
C LEU A 35 -4.45 0.84 -5.38
N HIS A 36 -4.75 1.79 -4.51
CA HIS A 36 -3.88 2.13 -3.39
C HIS A 36 -3.71 0.94 -2.45
N CYS A 37 -4.80 0.24 -2.13
CA CYS A 37 -4.76 -0.98 -1.32
C CYS A 37 -3.93 -2.07 -1.98
N ASP A 38 -4.06 -2.26 -3.29
CA ASP A 38 -3.27 -3.24 -4.04
C ASP A 38 -1.78 -2.93 -3.96
N ILE A 39 -1.41 -1.67 -4.09
CA ILE A 39 -0.01 -1.24 -3.97
C ILE A 39 0.52 -1.51 -2.56
N GLU A 40 -0.26 -1.18 -1.53
CA GLU A 40 0.13 -1.45 -0.14
C GLU A 40 0.33 -2.94 0.10
N LEU A 41 -0.56 -3.78 -0.43
CA LEU A 41 -0.44 -5.24 -0.30
C LEU A 41 0.80 -5.78 -1.00
N GLN A 42 1.14 -5.23 -2.16
CA GLN A 42 2.37 -5.60 -2.87
C GLN A 42 3.61 -5.21 -2.09
N LEU A 43 3.60 -4.05 -1.43
CA LEU A 43 4.71 -3.62 -0.58
C LEU A 43 4.88 -4.54 0.63
N ILE A 44 3.77 -4.96 1.25
CA ILE A 44 3.79 -5.91 2.36
C ILE A 44 4.39 -7.24 1.90
N GLU A 45 3.99 -7.72 0.74
CA GLU A 45 4.53 -8.98 0.19
C GLU A 45 6.04 -8.88 -0.07
N ALA A 46 6.49 -7.76 -0.61
CA ALA A 46 7.91 -7.51 -0.82
C ALA A 46 8.68 -7.50 0.51
N GLU A 47 8.11 -6.89 1.55
CA GLU A 47 8.70 -6.90 2.89
C GLU A 47 8.79 -8.32 3.46
N ARG A 48 7.74 -9.15 3.26
CA ARG A 48 7.75 -10.55 3.70
C ARG A 48 8.88 -11.32 3.05
N GLN A 49 9.07 -11.16 1.75
CA GLN A 49 10.13 -11.83 1.02
C GLN A 49 11.50 -11.41 1.51
N HIS A 50 11.67 -10.10 1.76
CA HIS A 50 12.93 -9.58 2.29
C HIS A 50 13.24 -10.14 3.67
N VAL A 51 12.25 -10.21 4.55
CA VAL A 51 12.39 -10.79 5.89
C VAL A 51 12.78 -12.27 5.80
N ASN A 52 12.15 -13.03 4.90
CA ASN A 52 12.49 -14.44 4.68
C ASN A 52 13.91 -14.61 4.20
N ASP A 53 14.37 -13.76 3.29
CA ASP A 53 15.73 -13.79 2.78
C ASP A 53 16.75 -13.48 3.88
N LEU A 54 16.47 -12.50 4.71
CA LEU A 54 17.33 -12.19 5.85
C LEU A 54 17.39 -13.34 6.84
N PHE A 55 16.29 -14.01 7.07
CA PHE A 55 16.24 -15.17 7.97
C PHE A 55 17.04 -16.33 7.39
N ARG A 56 16.88 -16.64 6.10
CA ARG A 56 17.62 -17.72 5.43
C ARG A 56 19.12 -17.48 5.44
N ASN A 57 19.55 -16.23 5.37
CA ASN A 57 20.96 -15.85 5.38
C ASN A 57 21.51 -15.67 6.80
N ALA A 58 20.74 -16.07 7.81
CA ALA A 58 21.11 -15.98 9.22
C ALA A 58 21.40 -14.53 9.69
N LYS A 59 20.83 -13.54 8.99
CA LYS A 59 20.97 -12.12 9.34
C LYS A 59 19.85 -11.63 10.24
N LEU A 60 18.83 -12.47 10.47
CA LEU A 60 17.66 -12.11 11.29
C LEU A 60 17.34 -13.29 12.19
N LYS A 61 17.18 -13.02 13.49
CA LYS A 61 16.81 -14.05 14.46
C LYS A 61 15.32 -14.42 14.29
N ASP A 62 14.98 -15.67 14.61
CA ASP A 62 13.62 -16.17 14.48
C ASP A 62 12.60 -15.33 15.26
N GLU A 63 12.96 -14.92 16.46
CA GLU A 63 12.09 -14.09 17.31
C GLU A 63 11.75 -12.75 16.64
N ALA A 64 12.77 -12.09 16.05
CA ALA A 64 12.58 -10.85 15.32
C ALA A 64 11.76 -11.07 14.06
N ARG A 65 12.01 -12.18 13.33
CA ARG A 65 11.22 -12.55 12.15
C ARG A 65 9.74 -12.69 12.48
N ARG A 66 9.42 -13.39 13.56
CA ARG A 66 8.03 -13.59 14.00
C ARG A 66 7.35 -12.28 14.35
N ARG A 67 8.07 -11.36 14.98
CA ARG A 67 7.54 -10.05 15.35
C ARG A 67 7.20 -9.23 14.11
N ILE A 68 8.12 -9.19 13.14
CA ILE A 68 7.90 -8.45 11.90
C ILE A 68 6.73 -9.06 11.11
N GLU A 69 6.66 -10.38 11.02
CA GLU A 69 5.57 -11.04 10.31
C GLU A 69 4.21 -10.75 10.95
N ARG A 70 4.13 -10.68 12.28
CA ARG A 70 2.90 -10.29 12.96
C ARG A 70 2.48 -8.87 12.61
N GLU A 71 3.44 -7.95 12.54
CA GLU A 71 3.15 -6.56 12.15
C GLU A 71 2.66 -6.49 10.71
N LEU A 72 3.26 -7.26 9.81
CA LEU A 72 2.82 -7.32 8.42
C LEU A 72 1.41 -7.92 8.31
N ASP A 73 1.13 -8.97 9.05
CA ASP A 73 -0.21 -9.58 9.11
C ASP A 73 -1.25 -8.58 9.60
N LEU A 74 -0.92 -7.79 10.62
CA LEU A 74 -1.82 -6.78 11.17
C LEU A 74 -2.10 -5.67 10.15
N ARG A 75 -1.07 -5.20 9.45
CA ARG A 75 -1.24 -4.20 8.39
C ARG A 75 -2.13 -4.75 7.27
N GLU A 76 -1.90 -5.99 6.86
CA GLU A 76 -2.69 -6.65 5.83
C GLU A 76 -4.16 -6.73 6.24
N ALA A 77 -4.43 -7.11 7.48
CA ALA A 77 -5.78 -7.15 8.03
C ALA A 77 -6.44 -5.76 8.05
N GLN A 78 -5.69 -4.72 8.39
CA GLN A 78 -6.19 -3.35 8.39
C GLN A 78 -6.58 -2.89 6.99
N ILE A 79 -5.77 -3.25 5.99
CA ILE A 79 -6.07 -2.93 4.58
C ILE A 79 -7.34 -3.65 4.14
N ALA A 80 -7.48 -4.93 4.47
CA ALA A 80 -8.66 -5.72 4.15
C ALA A 80 -9.92 -5.12 4.79
N ASN A 81 -9.82 -4.67 6.04
CA ASN A 81 -10.95 -4.05 6.75
C ASN A 81 -11.35 -2.72 6.11
N ARG A 82 -10.39 -1.88 5.74
CA ARG A 82 -10.68 -0.63 5.04
C ARG A 82 -11.39 -0.88 3.71
N ARG A 83 -10.94 -1.90 2.98
CA ARG A 83 -11.54 -2.29 1.70
C ARG A 83 -12.98 -2.79 1.88
N ALA A 84 -13.24 -3.53 2.95
CA ALA A 84 -14.57 -4.06 3.26
C ALA A 84 -15.55 -2.96 3.70
N GLU A 85 -15.07 -1.87 4.32
CA GLU A 85 -15.90 -0.75 4.77
C GLU A 85 -16.34 0.18 3.63
N GLU A 86 -15.73 0.06 2.47
CA GLU A 86 -16.08 0.83 1.28
C GLU A 86 -17.06 0.08 0.39
#